data_8515e66a3e55aadf517f01c8292f3e21
#
_entry.id   8515e66a3e55aadf517f01c8292f3e21
#
_cell.length_a   1.000
_cell.length_b   1.000
_cell.length_c   1.000
_cell.angle_alpha   90.00
_cell.angle_beta   90.00
_cell.angle_gamma   90.00
#
_symmetry.space_group_name_H-M   'P 1'
#
loop_
_entity.id
_entity.type
_entity.pdbx_description
1 polymer ?
#
loop_
_entity_poly.entity_id
_entity_poly.type
_entity_poly.pdbx_seq_one_letter_code
_entity_poly.pdbx_strand_id
1 'polypeptide(L)'
;GQTIVNVPDAKLMKLYVDDEPLLLSVNEIQSYKRWIDFREGVLRRELVWRTPAGKLLRVATSRMISFTHRHVALISIEVTMLEGDAPIVISSQILNRQDGMDEYHARPDDAEKAADPRQARKFADKVLIPEKDWHSDKRMILGFSTARSGMTLAVGADHEITTENEYASLIDTEPGIGKRVYRVEATRGRPIRIDKAVSYHTSRGVPVHELFDRVRRSLDRVREQGHSVYYDEQRAWLDDYWATADVEVEGAPAGIQQAVRWNLFQIAQASARADQLGTVSYTH
;
A
#
# COMPACT_ATOMS: atom_id res chain seq x y z
N GLY A 1 -3.01 25.50 15.19
CA GLY A 1 -4.00 24.66 14.52
C GLY A 1 -3.54 23.21 14.48
N GLN A 2 -4.48 22.28 14.35
CA GLN A 2 -4.19 20.87 14.17
C GLN A 2 -4.02 20.59 12.67
N THR A 3 -3.06 19.74 12.29
CA THR A 3 -2.80 19.37 10.90
C THR A 3 -2.77 17.84 10.81
N ILE A 4 -3.38 17.29 9.77
CA ILE A 4 -3.24 15.88 9.44
C ILE A 4 -1.87 15.68 8.82
N VAL A 5 -1.07 14.81 9.41
CA VAL A 5 0.29 14.49 8.94
C VAL A 5 0.25 13.29 8.02
N ASN A 6 0.87 13.39 6.86
CA ASN A 6 1.10 12.24 6.00
C ASN A 6 2.08 11.28 6.67
N VAL A 7 1.68 10.04 6.86
CA VAL A 7 2.57 8.99 7.34
C VAL A 7 3.45 8.47 6.20
N PRO A 8 4.60 7.83 6.50
CA PRO A 8 5.45 7.25 5.46
C PRO A 8 4.67 6.28 4.56
N ASP A 9 4.88 6.41 3.26
CA ASP A 9 4.19 5.57 2.27
C ASP A 9 4.85 4.20 2.15
N ALA A 10 4.18 3.17 2.66
CA ALA A 10 4.61 1.78 2.53
C ALA A 10 3.89 1.02 1.41
N LYS A 11 3.03 1.68 0.59
CA LYS A 11 2.37 1.03 -0.56
C LYS A 11 3.25 0.91 -1.79
N LEU A 12 4.39 1.57 -1.81
CA LEU A 12 5.24 1.66 -3.00
C LEU A 12 5.82 0.29 -3.36
N MET A 13 5.53 -0.14 -4.59
CA MET A 13 6.15 -1.27 -5.26
C MET A 13 6.38 -0.87 -6.71
N LYS A 14 7.65 -0.64 -7.07
CA LYS A 14 8.08 -0.24 -8.40
C LYS A 14 8.53 -1.47 -9.17
N LEU A 15 8.16 -1.55 -10.45
CA LEU A 15 8.52 -2.63 -11.36
C LEU A 15 9.34 -2.07 -12.53
N TYR A 16 10.44 -2.74 -12.82
CA TYR A 16 11.29 -2.48 -13.97
C TYR A 16 11.49 -3.78 -14.75
N VAL A 17 11.45 -3.71 -16.06
CA VAL A 17 11.73 -4.83 -16.98
C VAL A 17 12.76 -4.36 -17.99
N ASP A 18 13.90 -5.03 -18.13
CA ASP A 18 15.05 -4.56 -18.93
C ASP A 18 15.43 -3.10 -18.59
N ASP A 19 15.45 -2.74 -17.29
CA ASP A 19 15.66 -1.39 -16.74
C ASP A 19 14.57 -0.35 -17.08
N GLU A 20 13.54 -0.71 -17.86
CA GLU A 20 12.40 0.15 -18.17
C GLU A 20 11.35 0.13 -17.05
N PRO A 21 11.00 1.30 -16.47
CA PRO A 21 9.99 1.36 -15.40
C PRO A 21 8.58 1.18 -15.94
N LEU A 22 7.74 0.46 -15.20
CA LEU A 22 6.29 0.45 -15.45
C LEU A 22 5.66 1.77 -15.01
N LEU A 23 5.36 2.65 -15.96
CA LEU A 23 4.68 3.93 -15.77
C LEU A 23 3.36 3.94 -16.53
N LEU A 24 2.23 3.91 -15.81
CA LEU A 24 0.89 3.79 -16.43
C LEU A 24 0.54 4.95 -17.37
N SER A 25 1.18 6.10 -17.21
CA SER A 25 0.91 7.30 -17.99
C SER A 25 1.63 7.35 -19.35
N VAL A 26 2.69 6.55 -19.53
CA VAL A 26 3.56 6.63 -20.71
C VAL A 26 3.79 5.29 -21.39
N ASN A 27 3.58 4.17 -20.70
CA ASN A 27 3.82 2.85 -21.27
C ASN A 27 2.64 2.37 -22.13
N GLU A 28 2.92 1.48 -23.08
CA GLU A 28 1.92 0.80 -23.91
C GLU A 28 1.18 -0.27 -23.10
N ILE A 29 0.04 0.10 -22.53
CA ILE A 29 -0.83 -0.79 -21.78
C ILE A 29 -1.88 -1.37 -22.70
N GLN A 30 -1.80 -2.68 -22.99
CA GLN A 30 -2.73 -3.38 -23.88
C GLN A 30 -4.08 -3.66 -23.22
N SER A 31 -4.08 -3.93 -21.91
CA SER A 31 -5.30 -4.08 -21.13
C SER A 31 -5.08 -3.55 -19.72
N TYR A 32 -6.12 -2.96 -19.17
CA TYR A 32 -6.11 -2.44 -17.79
C TYR A 32 -7.47 -2.63 -17.15
N LYS A 33 -7.49 -3.27 -15.99
CA LYS A 33 -8.67 -3.40 -15.14
C LYS A 33 -8.29 -3.09 -13.69
N ARG A 34 -9.10 -2.26 -13.05
CA ARG A 34 -8.98 -1.96 -11.62
C ARG A 34 -10.36 -1.97 -10.99
N TRP A 35 -10.51 -2.72 -9.91
CA TRP A 35 -11.78 -2.84 -9.20
C TRP A 35 -11.55 -3.04 -7.72
N ILE A 36 -12.58 -2.73 -6.93
CA ILE A 36 -12.66 -3.11 -5.53
C ILE A 36 -13.78 -4.13 -5.39
N ASP A 37 -13.49 -5.21 -4.68
CA ASP A 37 -14.49 -6.16 -4.26
C ASP A 37 -15.03 -5.74 -2.89
N PHE A 38 -16.29 -5.33 -2.82
CA PHE A 38 -16.89 -4.85 -1.57
C PHE A 38 -17.15 -5.96 -0.56
N ARG A 39 -17.25 -7.21 -1.00
CA ARG A 39 -17.47 -8.35 -0.13
C ARG A 39 -16.17 -8.85 0.51
N GLU A 40 -15.06 -8.66 -0.19
CA GLU A 40 -13.73 -9.04 0.31
C GLU A 40 -12.95 -7.85 0.88
N GLY A 41 -13.36 -6.62 0.55
CA GLY A 41 -12.63 -5.41 0.94
C GLY A 41 -11.25 -5.29 0.30
N VAL A 42 -11.09 -5.85 -0.91
CA VAL A 42 -9.81 -5.95 -1.61
C VAL A 42 -9.82 -5.12 -2.88
N LEU A 43 -8.86 -4.21 -2.99
CA LEU A 43 -8.59 -3.49 -4.23
C LEU A 43 -7.67 -4.35 -5.11
N ARG A 44 -8.12 -4.65 -6.33
CA ARG A 44 -7.37 -5.42 -7.32
C ARG A 44 -7.09 -4.58 -8.56
N ARG A 45 -5.97 -4.85 -9.19
CA ARG A 45 -5.60 -4.30 -10.49
C ARG A 45 -4.90 -5.38 -11.31
N GLU A 46 -5.29 -5.49 -12.56
CA GLU A 46 -4.63 -6.31 -13.56
C GLU A 46 -4.31 -5.46 -14.78
N LEU A 47 -3.17 -5.68 -15.38
CA LEU A 47 -2.78 -5.05 -16.63
C LEU A 47 -1.89 -5.98 -17.44
N VAL A 48 -1.89 -5.75 -18.75
CA VAL A 48 -0.94 -6.33 -19.69
C VAL A 48 -0.15 -5.19 -20.30
N TRP A 49 1.15 -5.24 -20.13
CA TRP A 49 2.11 -4.25 -20.60
C TRP A 49 3.01 -4.82 -21.68
N ARG A 50 3.12 -4.10 -22.81
CA ARG A 50 4.15 -4.33 -23.80
C ARG A 50 5.31 -3.36 -23.57
N THR A 51 6.50 -3.90 -23.31
CA THR A 51 7.69 -3.08 -23.08
C THR A 51 8.19 -2.47 -24.39
N PRO A 52 9.00 -1.41 -24.34
CA PRO A 52 9.64 -0.85 -25.54
C PRO A 52 10.47 -1.87 -26.33
N ALA A 53 11.05 -2.88 -25.65
CA ALA A 53 11.76 -4.00 -26.28
C ALA A 53 10.83 -5.07 -26.88
N GLY A 54 9.49 -4.84 -26.90
CA GLY A 54 8.49 -5.72 -27.49
C GLY A 54 8.05 -6.89 -26.61
N LYS A 55 8.57 -7.05 -25.41
CA LYS A 55 8.21 -8.11 -24.48
C LYS A 55 6.83 -7.85 -23.88
N LEU A 56 6.07 -8.91 -23.64
CA LEU A 56 4.71 -8.82 -23.10
C LEU A 56 4.66 -9.46 -21.72
N LEU A 57 4.06 -8.77 -20.76
CA LEU A 57 3.90 -9.28 -19.41
C LEU A 57 2.54 -8.91 -18.79
N ARG A 58 2.06 -9.77 -17.89
CA ARG A 58 0.90 -9.52 -17.04
C ARG A 58 1.37 -9.08 -15.66
N VAL A 59 0.75 -8.04 -15.13
CA VAL A 59 0.95 -7.60 -13.74
C VAL A 59 -0.39 -7.60 -13.02
N ALA A 60 -0.49 -8.35 -11.94
CA ALA A 60 -1.63 -8.36 -11.04
C ALA A 60 -1.22 -7.81 -9.67
N THR A 61 -2.04 -6.97 -9.07
CA THR A 61 -1.80 -6.46 -7.71
C THR A 61 -3.07 -6.56 -6.88
N SER A 62 -2.90 -6.85 -5.60
CA SER A 62 -3.99 -6.74 -4.61
C SER A 62 -3.55 -5.91 -3.41
N ARG A 63 -4.53 -5.23 -2.80
CA ARG A 63 -4.33 -4.46 -1.57
C ARG A 63 -5.53 -4.62 -0.66
N MET A 64 -5.27 -4.94 0.59
CA MET A 64 -6.26 -5.05 1.64
C MET A 64 -5.75 -4.29 2.88
N ILE A 65 -6.64 -3.56 3.53
CA ILE A 65 -6.41 -2.98 4.84
C ILE A 65 -7.37 -3.69 5.79
N SER A 66 -6.84 -4.42 6.76
CA SER A 66 -7.65 -5.24 7.64
C SER A 66 -8.59 -4.38 8.50
N PHE A 67 -9.86 -4.74 8.59
CA PHE A 67 -10.86 -4.15 9.48
C PHE A 67 -10.73 -4.71 10.90
N THR A 68 -10.43 -5.99 11.02
CA THR A 68 -10.23 -6.68 12.31
C THR A 68 -8.88 -6.30 12.93
N HIS A 69 -7.80 -6.34 12.13
CA HIS A 69 -6.45 -6.02 12.57
C HIS A 69 -6.03 -4.63 12.06
N ARG A 70 -6.57 -3.57 12.66
CA ARG A 70 -6.45 -2.17 12.20
C ARG A 70 -5.03 -1.63 12.00
N HIS A 71 -4.01 -2.33 12.48
CA HIS A 71 -2.61 -1.97 12.29
C HIS A 71 -1.96 -2.68 11.09
N VAL A 72 -2.72 -3.53 10.37
CA VAL A 72 -2.19 -4.40 9.32
C VAL A 72 -2.78 -4.08 7.96
N ALA A 73 -1.92 -4.01 6.96
CA ALA A 73 -2.29 -4.00 5.55
C ALA A 73 -1.50 -5.07 4.81
N LEU A 74 -2.15 -5.73 3.85
CA LEU A 74 -1.55 -6.74 2.98
C LEU A 74 -1.55 -6.23 1.54
N ILE A 75 -0.41 -6.38 0.87
CA ILE A 75 -0.20 -5.96 -0.51
C ILE A 75 0.46 -7.11 -1.25
N SER A 76 0.00 -7.42 -2.46
CA SER A 76 0.71 -8.36 -3.32
C SER A 76 0.93 -7.78 -4.71
N ILE A 77 2.01 -8.22 -5.35
CA ILE A 77 2.26 -8.05 -6.77
C ILE A 77 2.64 -9.40 -7.36
N GLU A 78 2.04 -9.73 -8.49
CA GLU A 78 2.38 -10.90 -9.28
C GLU A 78 2.71 -10.44 -10.70
N VAL A 79 3.86 -10.88 -11.20
CA VAL A 79 4.36 -10.56 -12.54
C VAL A 79 4.60 -11.87 -13.29
N THR A 80 4.09 -11.97 -14.51
CA THR A 80 4.30 -13.14 -15.39
C THR A 80 4.67 -12.66 -16.78
N MET A 81 5.82 -13.08 -17.28
CA MET A 81 6.20 -12.87 -18.69
C MET A 81 5.31 -13.72 -19.59
N LEU A 82 4.60 -13.08 -20.52
CA LEU A 82 3.75 -13.74 -21.51
C LEU A 82 4.51 -14.02 -22.80
N GLU A 83 5.42 -13.11 -23.18
CA GLU A 83 6.29 -13.21 -24.35
C GLU A 83 7.70 -12.77 -23.98
N GLY A 84 8.69 -13.62 -24.31
CA GLY A 84 10.10 -13.38 -24.02
C GLY A 84 10.47 -13.56 -22.56
N ASP A 85 11.76 -13.67 -22.31
CA ASP A 85 12.37 -13.68 -20.98
C ASP A 85 13.00 -12.31 -20.72
N ALA A 86 13.10 -11.88 -19.46
CA ALA A 86 13.68 -10.59 -19.13
C ALA A 86 14.22 -10.56 -17.69
N PRO A 87 15.27 -9.80 -17.41
CA PRO A 87 15.58 -9.39 -16.06
C PRO A 87 14.50 -8.44 -15.56
N ILE A 88 13.97 -8.74 -14.38
CA ILE A 88 12.95 -7.94 -13.69
C ILE A 88 13.52 -7.44 -12.38
N VAL A 89 13.27 -6.16 -12.09
CA VAL A 89 13.55 -5.58 -10.77
C VAL A 89 12.24 -5.14 -10.13
N ILE A 90 11.96 -5.64 -8.92
CA ILE A 90 10.84 -5.20 -8.10
C ILE A 90 11.40 -4.53 -6.85
N SER A 91 11.09 -3.24 -6.69
CA SER A 91 11.54 -2.44 -5.54
C SER A 91 10.35 -2.08 -4.64
N SER A 92 10.28 -2.70 -3.48
CA SER A 92 9.35 -2.36 -2.41
C SER A 92 9.96 -1.31 -1.50
N GLN A 93 9.21 -0.27 -1.16
CA GLN A 93 9.73 0.84 -0.37
C GLN A 93 8.78 1.21 0.78
N ILE A 94 9.38 1.74 1.86
CA ILE A 94 8.73 2.61 2.85
C ILE A 94 9.40 3.96 2.71
N LEU A 95 8.65 5.01 2.42
CA LEU A 95 9.20 6.32 2.09
C LEU A 95 8.52 7.42 2.87
N ASN A 96 9.30 8.13 3.70
CA ASN A 96 8.84 9.32 4.40
C ASN A 96 9.00 10.54 3.48
N ARG A 97 7.98 10.82 2.66
CA ARG A 97 7.92 12.01 1.82
C ARG A 97 7.01 13.04 2.46
N GLN A 98 7.60 14.16 2.83
CA GLN A 98 6.89 15.30 3.39
C GLN A 98 6.65 16.41 2.37
N ASP A 99 7.38 16.40 1.26
CA ASP A 99 7.39 17.43 0.23
C ASP A 99 6.31 17.27 -0.86
N GLY A 100 5.61 16.14 -0.86
CA GLY A 100 4.58 15.84 -1.87
C GLY A 100 5.13 15.65 -3.29
N MET A 101 6.45 15.69 -3.46
CA MET A 101 7.10 15.48 -4.75
C MET A 101 7.23 13.99 -5.04
N ASP A 102 6.54 13.53 -6.06
CA ASP A 102 6.75 12.20 -6.64
C ASP A 102 7.77 12.32 -7.78
N GLU A 103 8.85 11.51 -7.75
CA GLU A 103 9.87 11.49 -8.80
C GLU A 103 9.27 11.29 -10.21
N TYR A 104 8.10 10.67 -10.30
CA TYR A 104 7.42 10.34 -11.54
C TYR A 104 6.32 11.32 -11.95
N HIS A 105 5.95 12.27 -11.10
CA HIS A 105 4.84 13.21 -11.35
C HIS A 105 5.27 14.67 -11.41
N ALA A 106 6.56 14.97 -11.25
CA ALA A 106 7.08 16.30 -11.44
C ALA A 106 7.15 16.65 -12.93
N ARG A 107 6.01 17.04 -13.53
CA ARG A 107 6.04 17.83 -14.77
C ARG A 107 6.32 19.27 -14.38
N PRO A 108 7.34 19.92 -14.96
CA PRO A 108 7.66 21.32 -14.68
C PRO A 108 6.49 22.27 -14.95
N ASP A 109 5.60 21.91 -15.88
CA ASP A 109 4.48 22.75 -16.32
C ASP A 109 3.20 22.66 -15.47
N ASP A 110 3.11 21.70 -14.54
CA ASP A 110 1.93 21.53 -13.67
C ASP A 110 2.02 22.35 -12.36
N ALA A 111 3.13 23.04 -12.13
CA ALA A 111 3.34 23.82 -10.91
C ALA A 111 2.42 25.07 -10.81
N GLU A 112 1.81 25.50 -11.91
CA GLU A 112 0.90 26.67 -11.97
C GLU A 112 -0.59 26.31 -12.07
N LYS A 113 -0.93 25.06 -12.35
CA LYS A 113 -2.34 24.64 -12.52
C LYS A 113 -2.87 23.90 -11.30
N ALA A 114 -3.71 24.59 -10.59
CA ALA A 114 -4.57 24.14 -9.50
C ALA A 114 -3.87 23.95 -8.15
N ALA A 115 -3.92 24.99 -7.36
CA ALA A 115 -3.84 24.89 -5.91
C ALA A 115 -5.07 24.08 -5.42
N ASP A 116 -5.04 22.74 -5.57
CA ASP A 116 -5.97 21.88 -4.85
C ASP A 116 -5.65 22.05 -3.36
N PRO A 117 -6.58 22.58 -2.55
CA PRO A 117 -6.33 22.77 -1.13
C PRO A 117 -6.08 21.45 -0.38
N ARG A 118 -6.27 20.30 -1.06
CA ARG A 118 -5.96 18.94 -0.57
C ARG A 118 -4.53 18.51 -0.89
N GLN A 119 -3.83 19.21 -1.79
CA GLN A 119 -2.42 18.94 -2.04
C GLN A 119 -1.62 19.45 -0.85
N ALA A 120 -0.76 18.59 -0.32
CA ALA A 120 0.13 18.95 0.78
C ALA A 120 0.92 20.22 0.41
N ARG A 121 0.71 21.30 1.17
CA ARG A 121 1.57 22.46 1.07
C ARG A 121 3.00 22.00 1.33
N LYS A 122 3.96 22.51 0.56
CA LYS A 122 5.38 22.30 0.86
C LYS A 122 5.62 22.78 2.28
N PHE A 123 5.86 21.85 3.20
CA PHE A 123 6.32 22.21 4.52
C PHE A 123 7.82 22.50 4.40
N ALA A 124 8.23 23.70 4.73
CA ALA A 124 9.65 24.07 4.79
C ALA A 124 10.41 23.20 5.80
N ASP A 125 9.70 22.72 6.83
CA ASP A 125 10.25 21.87 7.88
C ASP A 125 9.67 20.45 7.79
N LYS A 126 10.51 19.44 7.97
CA LYS A 126 10.07 18.06 8.11
C LYS A 126 9.17 17.91 9.33
N VAL A 127 7.95 17.45 9.13
CA VAL A 127 6.98 17.23 10.22
C VAL A 127 7.28 15.94 10.96
N LEU A 128 7.65 14.88 10.23
CA LEU A 128 8.10 13.60 10.79
C LEU A 128 9.63 13.53 10.76
N ILE A 129 10.21 13.52 11.94
CA ILE A 129 11.66 13.39 12.16
C ILE A 129 12.01 11.92 12.31
N PRO A 130 12.88 11.35 11.47
CA PRO A 130 13.38 10.00 11.65
C PRO A 130 14.16 9.89 12.98
N GLU A 131 13.85 8.86 13.78
CA GLU A 131 14.53 8.58 15.04
C GLU A 131 15.29 7.26 15.01
N LYS A 132 14.74 6.27 14.31
CA LYS A 132 15.31 4.93 14.31
C LYS A 132 14.91 4.21 13.03
N ASP A 133 15.85 3.46 12.50
CA ASP A 133 15.62 2.47 11.45
C ASP A 133 16.26 1.12 11.82
N TRP A 134 15.74 0.06 11.23
CA TRP A 134 16.25 -1.28 11.44
C TRP A 134 15.76 -2.22 10.33
N HIS A 135 16.60 -3.15 9.91
CA HIS A 135 16.23 -4.22 9.00
C HIS A 135 16.85 -5.58 9.35
N SER A 136 16.29 -6.62 8.80
CA SER A 136 16.79 -7.98 8.73
C SER A 136 16.48 -8.55 7.34
N ASP A 137 16.80 -9.82 7.12
CA ASP A 137 16.65 -10.44 5.79
C ASP A 137 15.27 -10.29 5.13
N LYS A 138 14.19 -10.16 5.92
CA LYS A 138 12.81 -10.11 5.41
C LYS A 138 12.04 -8.87 5.84
N ARG A 139 12.52 -8.15 6.86
CA ARG A 139 11.79 -7.09 7.56
C ARG A 139 12.55 -5.78 7.56
N MET A 140 11.84 -4.69 7.37
CA MET A 140 12.33 -3.33 7.62
C MET A 140 11.34 -2.58 8.51
N ILE A 141 11.86 -1.77 9.45
CA ILE A 141 11.07 -0.94 10.36
C ILE A 141 11.70 0.44 10.45
N LEU A 142 10.87 1.47 10.30
CA LEU A 142 11.26 2.87 10.45
C LEU A 142 10.42 3.51 11.57
N GLY A 143 11.06 4.35 12.37
CA GLY A 143 10.44 5.05 13.48
C GLY A 143 10.66 6.55 13.41
N PHE A 144 9.65 7.29 13.83
CA PHE A 144 9.58 8.74 13.69
C PHE A 144 8.94 9.38 14.92
N SER A 145 9.27 10.65 15.14
CA SER A 145 8.48 11.55 15.99
C SER A 145 8.01 12.77 15.21
N THR A 146 6.94 13.40 15.68
CA THR A 146 6.52 14.68 15.12
C THR A 146 7.30 15.82 15.76
N ALA A 147 7.77 16.75 14.91
CA ALA A 147 8.66 17.85 15.32
C ALA A 147 8.12 18.73 16.47
N ARG A 148 6.80 18.91 16.57
CA ARG A 148 6.19 19.84 17.55
C ARG A 148 5.34 19.17 18.60
N SER A 149 4.59 18.13 18.25
CA SER A 149 3.63 17.51 19.17
C SER A 149 4.21 16.32 19.95
N GLY A 150 5.41 15.86 19.61
CA GLY A 150 6.05 14.71 20.24
C GLY A 150 5.29 13.38 20.05
N MET A 151 4.36 13.31 19.10
CA MET A 151 3.71 12.05 18.74
C MET A 151 4.71 11.14 18.04
N THR A 152 4.63 9.87 18.32
CA THR A 152 5.52 8.86 17.76
C THR A 152 4.80 7.96 16.76
N LEU A 153 5.55 7.44 15.81
CA LEU A 153 5.07 6.52 14.78
C LEU A 153 6.15 5.49 14.48
N ALA A 154 5.76 4.24 14.32
CA ALA A 154 6.59 3.23 13.68
C ALA A 154 5.82 2.56 12.55
N VAL A 155 6.51 2.28 11.46
CA VAL A 155 6.01 1.53 10.30
C VAL A 155 7.00 0.45 9.95
N GLY A 156 6.49 -0.75 9.68
CA GLY A 156 7.33 -1.86 9.23
C GLY A 156 6.68 -2.65 8.13
N ALA A 157 7.50 -3.37 7.39
CA ALA A 157 7.04 -4.28 6.35
C ALA A 157 7.85 -5.58 6.34
N ASP A 158 7.14 -6.70 6.25
CA ASP A 158 7.68 -8.02 5.93
C ASP A 158 7.44 -8.32 4.45
N HIS A 159 8.32 -9.15 3.88
CA HIS A 159 8.22 -9.55 2.48
C HIS A 159 8.46 -11.04 2.32
N GLU A 160 7.66 -11.64 1.46
CA GLU A 160 7.83 -13.01 1.00
C GLU A 160 7.79 -13.03 -0.53
N ILE A 161 8.72 -13.77 -1.14
CA ILE A 161 8.74 -14.00 -2.59
C ILE A 161 8.46 -15.46 -2.88
N THR A 162 7.58 -15.71 -3.84
CA THR A 162 7.28 -17.03 -4.38
C THR A 162 7.54 -17.02 -5.88
N THR A 163 8.52 -17.79 -6.33
CA THR A 163 8.87 -17.94 -7.75
C THR A 163 9.73 -19.18 -7.97
N GLU A 164 9.66 -19.75 -9.17
CA GLU A 164 10.58 -20.78 -9.66
C GLU A 164 11.79 -20.17 -10.41
N ASN A 165 11.80 -18.86 -10.59
CA ASN A 165 12.89 -18.17 -11.25
C ASN A 165 14.06 -17.94 -10.28
N GLU A 166 15.28 -17.90 -10.81
CA GLU A 166 16.44 -17.47 -10.02
C GLU A 166 16.30 -16.00 -9.62
N TYR A 167 16.62 -15.67 -8.39
CA TYR A 167 16.57 -14.30 -7.91
C TYR A 167 17.64 -13.98 -6.86
N ALA A 168 17.99 -12.71 -6.80
CA ALA A 168 18.76 -12.11 -5.71
C ALA A 168 17.94 -11.01 -5.05
N SER A 169 18.20 -10.75 -3.78
CA SER A 169 17.52 -9.68 -3.06
C SER A 169 18.42 -8.91 -2.13
N LEU A 170 18.14 -7.62 -1.99
CA LEU A 170 18.81 -6.71 -1.10
C LEU A 170 17.77 -5.98 -0.25
N ILE A 171 18.06 -5.75 1.01
CA ILE A 171 17.29 -4.88 1.90
C ILE A 171 18.23 -3.85 2.50
N ASP A 172 17.74 -2.61 2.63
CA ASP A 172 18.48 -1.51 3.20
C ASP A 172 17.54 -0.51 3.86
N THR A 173 18.04 0.18 4.91
CA THR A 173 17.32 1.25 5.58
C THR A 173 18.23 2.44 5.82
N GLU A 174 17.68 3.62 5.59
CA GLU A 174 18.26 4.92 5.89
C GLU A 174 17.23 5.78 6.65
N PRO A 175 17.64 6.88 7.28
CA PRO A 175 16.70 7.77 7.95
C PRO A 175 15.56 8.23 7.03
N GLY A 176 14.37 7.69 7.27
CA GLY A 176 13.16 8.00 6.50
C GLY A 176 12.90 7.12 5.28
N ILE A 177 13.79 6.18 4.94
CA ILE A 177 13.65 5.32 3.76
C ILE A 177 13.95 3.88 4.14
N GLY A 178 13.08 2.96 3.78
CA GLY A 178 13.34 1.52 3.79
C GLY A 178 13.13 0.96 2.40
N LYS A 179 14.03 0.13 1.91
CA LYS A 179 14.01 -0.39 0.55
C LYS A 179 14.34 -1.89 0.52
N ARG A 180 13.47 -2.66 -0.13
CA ARG A 180 13.70 -4.06 -0.48
C ARG A 180 13.68 -4.21 -1.99
N VAL A 181 14.74 -4.75 -2.56
CA VAL A 181 14.88 -4.93 -4.02
C VAL A 181 15.01 -6.40 -4.32
N TYR A 182 14.24 -6.87 -5.28
CA TYR A 182 14.36 -8.20 -5.88
C TYR A 182 14.82 -8.05 -7.32
N ARG A 183 15.86 -8.76 -7.70
CA ARG A 183 16.30 -8.93 -9.08
C ARG A 183 16.02 -10.36 -9.49
N VAL A 184 15.23 -10.56 -10.52
CA VAL A 184 14.71 -11.87 -10.92
C VAL A 184 15.00 -12.07 -12.40
N GLU A 185 15.61 -13.19 -12.76
CA GLU A 185 15.77 -13.63 -14.15
C GLU A 185 14.46 -14.30 -14.59
N ALA A 186 13.52 -13.49 -15.06
CA ALA A 186 12.16 -13.94 -15.33
C ALA A 186 12.08 -14.73 -16.62
N THR A 187 11.65 -15.98 -16.52
CA THR A 187 11.38 -16.88 -17.63
C THR A 187 9.88 -16.82 -17.98
N ARG A 188 9.59 -16.86 -19.27
CA ARG A 188 8.23 -16.90 -19.81
C ARG A 188 7.36 -17.96 -19.10
N GLY A 189 6.16 -17.54 -18.68
CA GLY A 189 5.17 -18.39 -18.06
C GLY A 189 5.40 -18.70 -16.57
N ARG A 190 6.56 -18.36 -16.00
CA ARG A 190 6.85 -18.56 -14.58
C ARG A 190 6.49 -17.31 -13.79
N PRO A 191 5.48 -17.38 -12.88
CA PRO A 191 5.09 -16.23 -12.10
C PRO A 191 6.15 -15.84 -11.07
N ILE A 192 6.20 -14.54 -10.79
CA ILE A 192 6.95 -13.95 -9.69
C ILE A 192 5.92 -13.27 -8.80
N ARG A 193 5.73 -13.77 -7.58
CA ARG A 193 4.81 -13.18 -6.62
C ARG A 193 5.57 -12.65 -5.41
N ILE A 194 5.29 -11.42 -5.03
CA ILE A 194 5.77 -10.82 -3.79
C ILE A 194 4.56 -10.45 -2.94
N ASP A 195 4.51 -11.02 -1.75
CA ASP A 195 3.56 -10.67 -0.71
C ASP A 195 4.24 -9.78 0.34
N LYS A 196 3.60 -8.66 0.65
CA LYS A 196 4.08 -7.63 1.59
C LYS A 196 3.04 -7.43 2.67
N ALA A 197 3.42 -7.70 3.92
CA ALA A 197 2.66 -7.31 5.09
C ALA A 197 3.20 -6.00 5.64
N VAL A 198 2.31 -5.03 5.92
CA VAL A 198 2.67 -3.72 6.47
C VAL A 198 1.97 -3.52 7.80
N SER A 199 2.70 -2.96 8.78
CA SER A 199 2.12 -2.59 10.06
C SER A 199 2.48 -1.16 10.44
N TYR A 200 1.48 -0.40 10.93
CA TYR A 200 1.62 0.97 11.45
C TYR A 200 1.17 1.03 12.90
N HIS A 201 1.99 1.64 13.75
CA HIS A 201 1.65 1.96 15.11
C HIS A 201 1.97 3.42 15.42
N THR A 202 1.03 4.11 16.08
CA THR A 202 1.19 5.52 16.48
C THR A 202 0.86 5.67 17.98
N SER A 203 1.47 6.67 18.63
CA SER A 203 1.15 7.00 20.03
C SER A 203 1.39 8.47 20.32
N ARG A 204 0.76 8.95 21.39
CA ARG A 204 1.00 10.29 21.96
C ARG A 204 1.99 10.28 23.13
N GLY A 205 2.27 9.14 23.72
CA GLY A 205 3.08 9.08 24.94
C GLY A 205 4.01 7.87 25.04
N VAL A 206 4.11 7.09 23.97
CA VAL A 206 4.96 5.89 23.95
C VAL A 206 6.18 6.16 23.09
N PRO A 207 7.39 5.86 23.55
CA PRO A 207 8.61 6.10 22.80
C PRO A 207 8.72 5.19 21.57
N VAL A 208 9.47 5.61 20.56
CA VAL A 208 9.60 4.93 19.27
C VAL A 208 10.05 3.47 19.42
N HIS A 209 10.95 3.16 20.35
CA HIS A 209 11.44 1.78 20.52
C HIS A 209 10.32 0.80 20.92
N GLU A 210 9.35 1.22 21.74
CA GLU A 210 8.21 0.38 22.10
C GLU A 210 7.28 0.18 20.88
N LEU A 211 7.12 1.20 20.03
CA LEU A 211 6.35 1.05 18.79
C LEU A 211 7.03 0.09 17.81
N PHE A 212 8.36 0.04 17.78
CA PHE A 212 9.09 -1.00 17.05
C PHE A 212 8.68 -2.41 17.49
N ASP A 213 8.58 -2.64 18.79
CA ASP A 213 8.18 -3.95 19.31
C ASP A 213 6.71 -4.26 19.02
N ARG A 214 5.84 -3.26 18.99
CA ARG A 214 4.44 -3.42 18.56
C ARG A 214 4.36 -3.79 17.08
N VAL A 215 5.13 -3.12 16.22
CA VAL A 215 5.24 -3.46 14.80
C VAL A 215 5.76 -4.89 14.62
N ARG A 216 6.82 -5.27 15.34
CA ARG A 216 7.37 -6.64 15.29
C ARG A 216 6.31 -7.68 15.63
N ARG A 217 5.62 -7.53 16.77
CA ARG A 217 4.56 -8.45 17.19
C ARG A 217 3.41 -8.55 16.19
N SER A 218 3.02 -7.42 15.57
CA SER A 218 1.99 -7.42 14.54
C SER A 218 2.41 -8.20 13.31
N LEU A 219 3.64 -7.98 12.82
CA LEU A 219 4.18 -8.68 11.66
C LEU A 219 4.51 -10.15 11.95
N ASP A 220 4.97 -10.48 13.16
CA ASP A 220 5.16 -11.87 13.59
C ASP A 220 3.85 -12.66 13.55
N ARG A 221 2.77 -12.06 14.04
CA ARG A 221 1.43 -12.66 13.97
C ARG A 221 0.96 -12.89 12.54
N VAL A 222 1.18 -11.94 11.63
CA VAL A 222 0.85 -12.12 10.21
C VAL A 222 1.62 -13.30 9.62
N ARG A 223 2.90 -13.41 9.92
CA ARG A 223 3.74 -14.51 9.44
C ARG A 223 3.34 -15.87 10.01
N GLU A 224 2.98 -15.92 11.28
CA GLU A 224 2.57 -17.15 11.97
C GLU A 224 1.22 -17.66 11.50
N GLN A 225 0.25 -16.78 11.29
CA GLN A 225 -1.11 -17.13 10.86
C GLN A 225 -1.22 -17.32 9.34
N GLY A 226 -0.36 -16.64 8.58
CA GLY A 226 -0.44 -16.58 7.12
C GLY A 226 -1.44 -15.54 6.61
N HIS A 227 -1.23 -15.06 5.40
CA HIS A 227 -2.06 -14.00 4.82
C HIS A 227 -3.51 -14.43 4.58
N SER A 228 -3.76 -15.72 4.27
CA SER A 228 -5.11 -16.22 4.01
C SER A 228 -6.08 -16.00 5.17
N VAL A 229 -5.62 -16.17 6.41
CA VAL A 229 -6.43 -15.94 7.61
C VAL A 229 -6.97 -14.52 7.65
N TYR A 230 -6.14 -13.53 7.32
CA TYR A 230 -6.55 -12.13 7.29
C TYR A 230 -7.58 -11.83 6.19
N TYR A 231 -7.50 -12.49 5.04
CA TYR A 231 -8.52 -12.38 4.00
C TYR A 231 -9.84 -13.02 4.41
N ASP A 232 -9.78 -14.17 5.06
CA ASP A 232 -10.98 -14.89 5.54
C ASP A 232 -11.69 -14.11 6.65
N GLU A 233 -10.96 -13.58 7.62
CA GLU A 233 -11.50 -12.73 8.69
C GLU A 233 -12.08 -11.43 8.13
N GLN A 234 -11.42 -10.81 7.14
CA GLN A 234 -11.93 -9.63 6.46
C GLN A 234 -13.26 -9.90 5.77
N ARG A 235 -13.35 -11.03 5.07
CA ARG A 235 -14.56 -11.46 4.40
C ARG A 235 -15.68 -11.72 5.40
N ALA A 236 -15.41 -12.46 6.48
CA ALA A 236 -16.40 -12.73 7.51
C ALA A 236 -16.93 -11.43 8.13
N TRP A 237 -16.06 -10.49 8.45
CA TRP A 237 -16.46 -9.17 8.97
C TRP A 237 -17.36 -8.41 7.99
N LEU A 238 -17.03 -8.43 6.70
CA LEU A 238 -17.82 -7.75 5.66
C LEU A 238 -19.13 -8.49 5.37
N ASP A 239 -19.17 -9.81 5.40
CA ASP A 239 -20.41 -10.56 5.25
C ASP A 239 -21.39 -10.20 6.38
N ASP A 240 -20.95 -10.09 7.64
CA ASP A 240 -21.77 -9.62 8.77
C ASP A 240 -22.23 -8.17 8.58
N TYR A 241 -21.35 -7.30 8.14
CA TYR A 241 -21.67 -5.91 7.85
C TYR A 241 -22.75 -5.79 6.76
N TRP A 242 -22.57 -6.46 5.63
CA TRP A 242 -23.50 -6.41 4.51
C TRP A 242 -24.86 -7.07 4.83
N ALA A 243 -24.89 -8.06 5.71
CA ALA A 243 -26.15 -8.67 6.16
C ALA A 243 -27.10 -7.66 6.84
N THR A 244 -26.54 -6.59 7.42
CA THR A 244 -27.33 -5.56 8.12
C THR A 244 -27.36 -4.19 7.44
N ALA A 245 -26.33 -3.85 6.68
CA ALA A 245 -26.12 -2.51 6.13
C ALA A 245 -26.47 -2.39 4.64
N ASP A 246 -26.64 -3.51 3.91
CA ASP A 246 -26.95 -3.43 2.47
C ASP A 246 -28.33 -2.82 2.23
N VAL A 247 -28.40 -1.95 1.24
CA VAL A 247 -29.62 -1.29 0.80
C VAL A 247 -29.84 -1.60 -0.67
N GLU A 248 -30.92 -2.29 -0.98
CA GLU A 248 -31.35 -2.53 -2.35
C GLU A 248 -32.28 -1.42 -2.81
N VAL A 249 -32.01 -0.89 -3.99
CA VAL A 249 -32.82 0.19 -4.62
C VAL A 249 -33.54 -0.40 -5.83
N GLU A 250 -34.80 -0.78 -5.63
CA GLU A 250 -35.62 -1.37 -6.67
C GLU A 250 -35.85 -0.39 -7.85
N GLY A 251 -35.73 -0.91 -9.06
CA GLY A 251 -35.97 -0.12 -10.30
C GLY A 251 -34.89 0.92 -10.62
N ALA A 252 -33.84 1.03 -9.80
CA ALA A 252 -32.74 1.95 -10.07
C ALA A 252 -31.74 1.37 -11.09
N PRO A 253 -31.12 2.23 -11.93
CA PRO A 253 -29.99 1.83 -12.75
C PRO A 253 -28.84 1.21 -11.90
N ALA A 254 -28.13 0.23 -12.45
CA ALA A 254 -27.05 -0.48 -11.76
C ALA A 254 -25.97 0.46 -11.16
N GLY A 255 -25.71 1.61 -11.80
CA GLY A 255 -24.79 2.62 -11.29
C GLY A 255 -25.21 3.26 -9.96
N ILE A 256 -26.53 3.42 -9.72
CA ILE A 256 -27.03 3.95 -8.44
C ILE A 256 -26.82 2.93 -7.34
N GLN A 257 -27.15 1.67 -7.57
CA GLN A 257 -26.90 0.60 -6.61
C GLN A 257 -25.41 0.49 -6.25
N GLN A 258 -24.55 0.59 -7.26
CA GLN A 258 -23.09 0.59 -7.03
C GLN A 258 -22.64 1.81 -6.19
N ALA A 259 -23.18 3.00 -6.47
CA ALA A 259 -22.84 4.21 -5.73
C ALA A 259 -23.28 4.13 -4.26
N VAL A 260 -24.49 3.58 -3.98
CA VAL A 260 -24.97 3.34 -2.61
C VAL A 260 -24.01 2.39 -1.86
N ARG A 261 -23.71 1.22 -2.44
CA ARG A 261 -22.78 0.25 -1.83
C ARG A 261 -21.37 0.81 -1.68
N TRP A 262 -20.90 1.63 -2.62
CA TRP A 262 -19.63 2.34 -2.48
C TRP A 262 -19.61 3.26 -1.26
N ASN A 263 -20.65 4.07 -1.06
CA ASN A 263 -20.72 4.96 0.10
C ASN A 263 -20.81 4.19 1.42
N LEU A 264 -21.62 3.12 1.47
CA LEU A 264 -21.69 2.24 2.64
C LEU A 264 -20.33 1.60 2.95
N PHE A 265 -19.60 1.15 1.92
CA PHE A 265 -18.25 0.62 2.09
C PHE A 265 -17.26 1.68 2.62
N GLN A 266 -17.37 2.96 2.18
CA GLN A 266 -16.54 4.05 2.72
C GLN A 266 -16.86 4.30 4.21
N ILE A 267 -18.13 4.23 4.61
CA ILE A 267 -18.54 4.34 6.01
C ILE A 267 -17.95 3.17 6.81
N ALA A 268 -18.04 1.95 6.32
CA ALA A 268 -17.43 0.78 6.95
C ALA A 268 -15.93 0.98 7.17
N GLN A 269 -15.20 1.44 6.17
CA GLN A 269 -13.77 1.71 6.28
C GLN A 269 -13.44 2.76 7.35
N ALA A 270 -14.26 3.80 7.46
CA ALA A 270 -14.05 4.86 8.44
C ALA A 270 -14.39 4.41 9.87
N SER A 271 -15.45 3.64 10.06
CA SER A 271 -15.99 3.25 11.36
C SER A 271 -15.33 1.99 11.95
N ALA A 272 -15.05 0.98 11.16
CA ALA A 272 -14.45 -0.28 11.63
C ALA A 272 -13.10 -0.11 12.33
N ARG A 273 -12.40 0.98 12.02
CA ARG A 273 -11.05 1.27 12.55
C ARG A 273 -11.06 2.32 13.66
N ALA A 274 -12.22 2.87 13.99
CA ALA A 274 -12.37 3.82 15.09
C ALA A 274 -12.39 3.08 16.43
N ASP A 275 -11.64 3.57 17.42
CA ASP A 275 -11.82 3.15 18.80
C ASP A 275 -13.19 3.66 19.26
N GLN A 276 -13.96 2.83 19.90
CA GLN A 276 -15.25 2.95 20.63
C GLN A 276 -16.05 4.28 20.57
N LEU A 277 -15.45 5.34 20.08
CA LEU A 277 -16.09 6.62 19.84
C LEU A 277 -16.38 6.72 18.35
N GLY A 278 -17.64 6.73 17.99
CA GLY A 278 -18.08 6.91 16.60
C GLY A 278 -17.36 8.09 15.93
N THR A 279 -17.16 7.98 14.62
CA THR A 279 -16.59 9.07 13.83
C THR A 279 -17.49 10.29 13.96
N VAL A 280 -17.08 11.28 14.72
CA VAL A 280 -17.77 12.56 14.80
C VAL A 280 -17.24 13.43 13.67
N SER A 281 -18.03 13.62 12.62
CA SER A 281 -17.76 14.61 11.59
C SER A 281 -18.33 15.94 12.08
N TYR A 282 -17.46 16.83 12.51
CA TYR A 282 -17.85 18.21 12.74
C TYR A 282 -17.72 18.97 11.41
N THR A 283 -18.84 19.26 10.81
CA THR A 283 -18.92 20.32 9.78
C THR A 283 -19.00 21.65 10.50
N HIS A 284 -17.93 22.40 10.51
CA HIS A 284 -17.91 23.82 10.82
C HIS A 284 -17.30 24.59 9.66
#